data_e6b918fe5ab638dba6ee184b3bbf17a2
#
_entry.id   e6b918fe5ab638dba6ee184b3bbf17a2
#
_cell.length_a   1.000
_cell.length_b   1.000
_cell.length_c   1.000
_cell.angle_alpha   90.00
_cell.angle_beta   90.00
_cell.angle_gamma   90.00
#
_symmetry.space_group_name_H-M   'P 1'
#
loop_
_entity.id
_entity.type
_entity.pdbx_description
1 polymer ?
#
loop_
_entity_poly.entity_id
_entity_poly.type
_entity_poly.pdbx_seq_one_letter_code
_entity_poly.pdbx_strand_id
1 'polypeptide(L)' 'RRTEGLTTPKQIRFLESRGFEHVGTWQFETAKNLIDRIAANGWRIPMDINPREYKGA' A
#
# COMPACT_ATOMS: atom_id res chain seq x y z
N ARG A 1 7.00 -2.73 19.01
CA ARG A 1 6.93 -2.40 18.53
C ARG A 1 7.18 -1.73 17.83
N ARG A 2 7.36 -1.36 17.59
CA ARG A 2 7.52 -0.77 17.00
C ARG A 2 7.65 -0.20 16.14
N THR A 3 7.26 -0.55 15.82
CA THR A 3 7.64 0.13 14.72
C THR A 3 7.28 1.53 14.79
N GLU A 4 7.71 2.32 13.88
CA GLU A 4 7.53 3.73 13.89
C GLU A 4 6.39 4.15 13.02
N GLY A 5 5.60 3.24 12.55
CA GLY A 5 4.44 3.55 11.78
C GLY A 5 4.68 3.78 10.31
N LEU A 6 5.88 3.59 9.84
CA LEU A 6 6.17 3.73 8.42
C LEU A 6 6.09 2.39 7.71
N THR A 7 5.86 2.44 6.39
CA THR A 7 5.77 1.22 5.61
C THR A 7 7.08 0.44 5.68
N THR A 8 6.97 -0.87 5.66
CA THR A 8 8.14 -1.72 5.63
C THR A 8 8.68 -1.85 4.21
N PRO A 9 9.95 -2.20 4.03
CA PRO A 9 10.48 -2.39 2.68
C PRO A 9 9.70 -3.40 1.86
N LYS A 10 9.17 -4.45 2.48
CA LYS A 10 8.38 -5.42 1.74
C LYS A 10 7.10 -4.82 1.23
N GLN A 11 6.44 -4.01 2.05
CA GLN A 11 5.22 -3.35 1.63
C GLN A 11 5.51 -2.36 0.51
N ILE A 12 6.59 -1.61 0.64
CA ILE A 12 6.95 -0.65 -0.38
C ILE A 12 7.14 -1.35 -1.72
N ARG A 13 7.91 -2.41 -1.71
CA ARG A 13 8.21 -3.12 -2.94
C ARG A 13 6.94 -3.69 -3.57
N PHE A 14 6.09 -4.29 -2.74
CA PHE A 14 4.86 -4.86 -3.25
C PHE A 14 3.98 -3.80 -3.89
N LEU A 15 3.76 -2.70 -3.18
CA LEU A 15 2.85 -1.68 -3.68
C LEU A 15 3.43 -0.96 -4.89
N GLU A 16 4.73 -0.74 -4.92
CA GLU A 16 5.33 -0.10 -6.08
C GLU A 16 5.19 -0.97 -7.31
N SER A 17 5.25 -2.29 -7.14
CA SER A 17 5.07 -3.19 -8.26
C SER A 17 3.65 -3.15 -8.77
N ARG A 18 2.72 -2.64 -7.97
CA ARG A 18 1.33 -2.48 -8.39
C ARG A 18 1.05 -1.12 -9.00
N GLY A 19 2.04 -0.24 -9.05
CA GLY A 19 1.86 1.07 -9.64
C GLY A 19 1.72 2.21 -8.65
N PHE A 20 1.74 1.92 -7.36
CA PHE A 20 1.65 2.96 -6.36
C PHE A 20 2.99 3.69 -6.25
N GLU A 21 2.92 4.98 -5.91
CA GLU A 21 4.11 5.80 -5.79
C GLU A 21 4.18 6.40 -4.39
N HIS A 22 5.40 6.78 -4.01
CA HIS A 22 5.63 7.43 -2.72
C HIS A 22 5.19 6.58 -1.54
N VAL A 23 5.20 5.26 -1.72
CA VAL A 23 4.73 4.35 -0.68
C VAL A 23 5.57 4.49 0.57
N GLY A 24 6.84 4.84 0.42
CA GLY A 24 7.72 4.97 1.56
C GLY A 24 7.34 6.09 2.51
N THR A 25 6.47 7.00 2.09
CA THR A 25 6.01 8.08 2.96
C THR A 25 4.70 7.73 3.68
N TRP A 26 4.14 6.59 3.38
CA TRP A 26 2.88 6.17 3.99
C TRP A 26 3.12 5.58 5.37
N GLN A 27 2.06 5.54 6.16
CA GLN A 27 2.13 4.86 7.43
C GLN A 27 1.91 3.36 7.25
N PHE A 28 2.42 2.60 8.21
CA PHE A 28 2.33 1.15 8.14
C PHE A 28 0.88 0.69 7.99
N GLU A 29 -0.02 1.25 8.77
CA GLU A 29 -1.42 0.82 8.72
C GLU A 29 -2.06 1.11 7.38
N THR A 30 -1.72 2.26 6.80
CA THR A 30 -2.26 2.58 5.48
C THR A 30 -1.88 1.54 4.46
N ALA A 31 -0.59 1.19 4.43
CA ALA A 31 -0.12 0.20 3.48
C ALA A 31 -0.71 -1.17 3.78
N LYS A 32 -0.80 -1.52 5.06
CA LYS A 32 -1.35 -2.81 5.45
C LYS A 32 -2.80 -2.94 5.02
N ASN A 33 -3.59 -1.90 5.27
CA ASN A 33 -4.99 -1.95 4.88
C ASN A 33 -5.15 -2.06 3.38
N LEU A 34 -4.33 -1.34 2.64
CA LEU A 34 -4.40 -1.42 1.19
C LEU A 34 -4.03 -2.80 0.69
N ILE A 35 -2.98 -3.39 1.26
CA ILE A 35 -2.58 -4.73 0.85
C ILE A 35 -3.67 -5.73 1.18
N ASP A 36 -4.31 -5.57 2.35
CA ASP A 36 -5.42 -6.46 2.71
C ASP A 36 -6.55 -6.36 1.69
N ARG A 37 -6.86 -5.16 1.24
CA ARG A 37 -7.91 -5.00 0.24
C ARG A 37 -7.52 -5.65 -1.08
N ILE A 38 -6.27 -5.49 -1.46
CA ILE A 38 -5.78 -6.10 -2.70
C ILE A 38 -5.87 -7.62 -2.59
N ALA A 39 -5.48 -8.16 -1.45
CA ALA A 39 -5.55 -9.60 -1.24
C ALA A 39 -6.99 -10.10 -1.31
N ALA A 40 -7.89 -9.35 -0.70
CA ALA A 40 -9.30 -9.73 -0.72
C ALA A 40 -9.89 -9.63 -2.12
N ASN A 41 -9.27 -8.84 -2.98
CA ASN A 41 -9.72 -8.67 -4.36
C ASN A 41 -8.98 -9.60 -5.32
N GLY A 42 -8.43 -10.68 -4.81
CA GLY A 42 -7.71 -11.64 -5.65
C GLY A 42 -6.34 -11.16 -6.06
N TRP A 43 -5.72 -10.36 -5.24
CA TRP A 43 -4.39 -9.79 -5.49
C TRP A 43 -4.39 -8.84 -6.68
N ARG A 44 -5.53 -8.23 -6.94
CA ARG A 44 -5.67 -7.22 -7.97
C ARG A 44 -6.05 -5.89 -7.34
N ILE A 45 -5.68 -4.81 -8.01
CA ILE A 45 -6.03 -3.49 -7.53
C ILE A 45 -7.53 -3.28 -7.72
N PRO A 46 -8.27 -2.92 -6.65
CA PRO A 46 -9.70 -2.65 -6.79
C PRO A 46 -9.97 -1.53 -7.76
N MET A 47 -11.09 -1.60 -8.44
CA MET A 47 -11.42 -0.60 -9.45
C MET A 47 -11.63 0.79 -8.86
N ASP A 48 -12.00 0.84 -7.58
CA ASP A 48 -12.23 2.13 -6.94
C ASP A 48 -10.94 2.76 -6.43
N ILE A 49 -9.79 2.11 -6.64
CA ILE A 49 -8.50 2.63 -6.23
C ILE A 49 -7.65 2.86 -7.47
N ASN A 50 -7.15 4.08 -7.61
CA ASN A 50 -6.27 4.42 -8.71
C ASN A 50 -4.86 4.56 -8.16
N PRO A 51 -3.94 3.64 -8.50
CA PRO A 51 -2.60 3.71 -7.91
C PRO A 51 -1.88 5.01 -8.21
N ARG A 52 -2.15 5.61 -9.35
CA ARG A 52 -1.46 6.85 -9.70
C ARG A 52 -1.93 8.03 -8.86
N GLU A 53 -3.19 7.99 -8.40
CA GLU A 53 -3.74 9.08 -7.63
C GLU A 53 -3.86 8.77 -6.15
N TYR A 54 -3.62 7.54 -5.77
CA TYR A 54 -3.74 7.14 -4.37
C TYR A 54 -2.57 7.70 -3.58
N LYS A 55 -2.86 8.42 -2.53
CA LYS A 55 -1.83 9.10 -1.76
C LYS A 55 -1.60 8.49 -0.39
N GLY A 56 -2.31 7.45 -0.06
CA GLY A 56 -2.08 6.76 1.19
C GLY A 56 -2.52 7.52 2.42
N ALA A 57 -3.27 8.55 2.24
CA ALA A 57 -3.72 9.35 3.39
C ALA A 57 -5.00 8.82 3.97
#